data_5e92cd7a3bd371a56855c85ed88eaeb2
#
_entry.id   5e92cd7a3bd371a56855c85ed88eaeb2
#
_cell.length_a   1.000
_cell.length_b   1.000
_cell.length_c   1.000
_cell.angle_alpha   90.00
_cell.angle_beta   90.00
_cell.angle_gamma   90.00
#
_symmetry.space_group_name_H-M   'P 1'
#
loop_
_entity.id
_entity.type
_entity.pdbx_description
1 polymer ?
#
loop_
_entity_poly.entity_id
_entity_poly.type
_entity_poly.pdbx_seq_one_letter_code
_entity_poly.pdbx_strand_id
1 'polypeptide(L)'
;MMKEFKKVYFNDPQRLTQLIGANTTVIVAGRRTGKTDSIAAPFVLRNMQRMPGSTGGIVVPTYKHGLTNTIPGLLAAWKRWGFIKDVHYVIGKRPPKYFRKPITEPVSYEHVISFYNGSVAILISQDRPGSSNSLTLSWLLVDEAKFIDYEKLKEETLPANGGIKSYFGKHSFNHSLMILSDMPQTKKGSWFLHYEDKMDKDLIECIKATIAEIWELKKRIRQLRKEKKDVPRRLRTQLRWLDKSLNQMRSVAVYYKEYSSIENLQLLGENYIKQMKRDLTPLTFQTSILCKRIGIAKDGFYSSLKESLYYNCSDLDYLDSLG
;
A
#
# COMPACT_ATOMS: atom_id res chain seq x y z
N MET A 1 -36.15 -1.21 -2.55
CA MET A 1 -35.07 -2.23 -2.46
C MET A 1 -34.06 -1.77 -1.45
N MET A 2 -34.01 -2.33 -0.25
CA MET A 2 -32.95 -2.06 0.73
C MET A 2 -31.64 -2.60 0.14
N LYS A 3 -30.63 -1.73 -0.04
CA LYS A 3 -29.28 -2.16 -0.42
C LYS A 3 -28.74 -3.04 0.71
N GLU A 4 -28.59 -4.32 0.46
CA GLU A 4 -27.89 -5.22 1.36
C GLU A 4 -26.44 -4.76 1.49
N PHE A 5 -26.07 -4.30 2.67
CA PHE A 5 -24.68 -3.90 2.95
C PHE A 5 -23.83 -5.17 3.07
N LYS A 6 -22.96 -5.41 2.09
CA LYS A 6 -21.98 -6.48 2.20
C LYS A 6 -21.00 -6.16 3.32
N LYS A 7 -20.91 -7.01 4.32
CA LYS A 7 -19.86 -6.91 5.35
C LYS A 7 -18.53 -7.29 4.73
N VAL A 8 -17.54 -6.43 4.84
CA VAL A 8 -16.16 -6.69 4.43
C VAL A 8 -15.36 -6.92 5.70
N TYR A 9 -14.65 -8.05 5.75
CA TYR A 9 -13.74 -8.36 6.85
C TYR A 9 -12.36 -7.80 6.55
N PHE A 10 -11.79 -7.12 7.55
CA PHE A 10 -10.40 -6.69 7.58
C PHE A 10 -9.78 -7.18 8.88
N ASN A 11 -8.58 -7.75 8.82
CA ASN A 11 -7.78 -7.98 10.01
C ASN A 11 -7.27 -6.65 10.61
N ASP A 12 -6.72 -6.68 11.82
CA ASP A 12 -6.29 -5.46 12.50
C ASP A 12 -5.26 -4.64 11.73
N PRO A 13 -4.20 -5.22 11.14
CA PRO A 13 -3.28 -4.51 10.27
C PRO A 13 -3.96 -3.76 9.11
N GLN A 14 -4.82 -4.45 8.40
CA GLN A 14 -5.56 -3.89 7.25
C GLN A 14 -6.48 -2.75 7.70
N ARG A 15 -7.22 -2.97 8.80
CA ARG A 15 -8.11 -1.97 9.38
C ARG A 15 -7.37 -0.73 9.85
N LEU A 16 -6.26 -0.90 10.58
CA LEU A 16 -5.44 0.22 11.05
C LEU A 16 -4.88 1.03 9.89
N THR A 17 -4.34 0.38 8.86
CA THR A 17 -3.83 1.05 7.67
C THR A 17 -4.90 1.94 7.01
N GLN A 18 -6.13 1.42 6.87
CA GLN A 18 -7.24 2.19 6.29
C GLN A 18 -7.69 3.33 7.22
N LEU A 19 -7.75 3.10 8.54
CA LEU A 19 -8.17 4.10 9.52
C LEU A 19 -7.17 5.25 9.62
N ILE A 20 -5.88 4.96 9.73
CA ILE A 20 -4.84 5.99 9.78
C ILE A 20 -4.87 6.80 8.49
N GLY A 21 -4.85 6.16 7.33
CA GLY A 21 -4.98 6.81 6.03
C GLY A 21 -3.92 7.88 5.79
N ALA A 22 -2.68 7.66 6.24
CA ALA A 22 -1.55 8.57 6.03
C ALA A 22 -1.31 8.82 4.53
N ASN A 23 -0.79 9.99 4.20
CA ASN A 23 -0.42 10.35 2.83
C ASN A 23 0.67 9.41 2.30
N THR A 24 1.70 9.17 3.09
CA THR A 24 2.72 8.15 2.79
C THR A 24 2.50 6.93 3.68
N THR A 25 2.29 5.78 3.08
CA THR A 25 2.04 4.51 3.78
C THR A 25 3.00 3.45 3.27
N VAL A 26 3.78 2.85 4.16
CA VAL A 26 4.72 1.77 3.85
C VAL A 26 4.36 0.54 4.67
N ILE A 27 3.99 -0.53 4.00
CA ILE A 27 3.62 -1.79 4.64
C ILE A 27 4.56 -2.89 4.17
N VAL A 28 5.31 -3.40 5.13
CA VAL A 28 6.14 -4.59 4.94
C VAL A 28 5.41 -5.75 5.57
N ALA A 29 4.98 -6.70 4.78
CA ALA A 29 4.12 -7.74 5.33
C ALA A 29 4.38 -9.11 4.72
N GLY A 30 4.31 -10.13 5.54
CA GLY A 30 4.48 -11.51 5.12
C GLY A 30 3.52 -11.93 4.00
N ARG A 31 3.77 -13.06 3.39
CA ARG A 31 2.92 -13.61 2.33
C ARG A 31 1.52 -13.93 2.86
N ARG A 32 0.50 -13.77 2.02
CA ARG A 32 -0.91 -14.02 2.36
C ARG A 32 -1.49 -13.15 3.47
N THR A 33 -0.87 -12.02 3.80
CA THR A 33 -1.45 -11.01 4.70
C THR A 33 -2.57 -10.19 4.06
N GLY A 34 -2.83 -10.39 2.76
CA GLY A 34 -3.85 -9.64 2.02
C GLY A 34 -3.40 -8.25 1.60
N LYS A 35 -2.08 -8.02 1.38
CA LYS A 35 -1.52 -6.73 0.93
C LYS A 35 -2.26 -6.16 -0.28
N THR A 36 -2.34 -6.91 -1.36
CA THR A 36 -2.95 -6.43 -2.60
C THR A 36 -4.47 -6.27 -2.46
N ASP A 37 -5.12 -7.26 -1.85
CA ASP A 37 -6.57 -7.34 -1.74
C ASP A 37 -7.17 -6.31 -0.78
N SER A 38 -6.59 -6.18 0.41
CA SER A 38 -7.20 -5.45 1.51
C SER A 38 -6.43 -4.19 1.94
N ILE A 39 -5.27 -3.92 1.32
CA ILE A 39 -4.48 -2.69 1.54
C ILE A 39 -4.36 -1.90 0.24
N ALA A 40 -3.82 -2.48 -0.84
CA ALA A 40 -3.67 -1.79 -2.12
C ALA A 40 -5.02 -1.47 -2.78
N ALA A 41 -5.93 -2.45 -2.84
CA ALA A 41 -7.21 -2.27 -3.52
C ALA A 41 -8.06 -1.13 -2.91
N PRO A 42 -8.22 -1.01 -1.57
CA PRO A 42 -8.89 0.14 -0.98
C PRO A 42 -8.16 1.47 -1.22
N PHE A 43 -6.83 1.47 -1.20
CA PHE A 43 -6.03 2.67 -1.47
C PHE A 43 -6.28 3.20 -2.88
N VAL A 44 -6.15 2.35 -3.89
CA VAL A 44 -6.38 2.73 -5.29
C VAL A 44 -7.82 3.20 -5.49
N LEU A 45 -8.79 2.42 -5.02
CA LEU A 45 -10.21 2.74 -5.17
C LEU A 45 -10.57 4.06 -4.47
N ARG A 46 -10.09 4.28 -3.24
CA ARG A 46 -10.30 5.51 -2.49
C ARG A 46 -9.79 6.73 -3.26
N ASN A 47 -8.55 6.65 -3.77
CA ASN A 47 -7.94 7.76 -4.49
C ASN A 47 -8.68 8.05 -5.80
N MET A 48 -9.04 7.02 -6.57
CA MET A 48 -9.84 7.18 -7.78
C MET A 48 -11.24 7.76 -7.50
N GLN A 49 -11.88 7.38 -6.40
CA GLN A 49 -13.20 7.91 -6.04
C GLN A 49 -13.16 9.32 -5.46
N ARG A 50 -12.15 9.63 -4.63
CA ARG A 50 -12.05 10.91 -3.91
C ARG A 50 -11.46 12.03 -4.77
N MET A 51 -10.72 11.68 -5.81
CA MET A 51 -10.15 12.62 -6.76
C MET A 51 -10.64 12.31 -8.20
N PRO A 52 -11.92 12.60 -8.53
CA PRO A 52 -12.47 12.31 -9.86
C PRO A 52 -11.68 13.01 -10.95
N GLY A 53 -11.35 12.28 -12.01
CA GLY A 53 -10.54 12.79 -13.13
C GLY A 53 -9.02 12.75 -12.88
N SER A 54 -8.56 12.31 -11.71
CA SER A 54 -7.13 12.21 -11.40
C SER A 54 -6.44 11.08 -12.15
N THR A 55 -5.14 11.23 -12.33
CA THR A 55 -4.26 10.18 -12.83
C THR A 55 -3.42 9.65 -11.66
N GLY A 56 -3.40 8.33 -11.48
CA GLY A 56 -2.52 7.66 -10.52
C GLY A 56 -1.60 6.68 -11.20
N GLY A 57 -0.52 6.30 -10.51
CA GLY A 57 0.45 5.31 -10.96
C GLY A 57 0.42 4.04 -10.12
N ILE A 58 0.56 2.90 -10.76
CA ILE A 58 0.79 1.60 -10.13
C ILE A 58 2.13 1.09 -10.63
N VAL A 59 3.17 1.19 -9.79
CA VAL A 59 4.53 0.76 -10.11
C VAL A 59 4.70 -0.70 -9.76
N VAL A 60 5.21 -1.44 -10.72
CA VAL A 60 5.47 -2.88 -10.62
C VAL A 60 6.85 -3.23 -11.19
N PRO A 61 7.47 -4.35 -10.79
CA PRO A 61 8.76 -4.75 -11.34
C PRO A 61 8.74 -4.91 -12.86
N THR A 62 7.71 -5.58 -13.39
CA THR A 62 7.51 -5.78 -14.83
C THR A 62 6.01 -5.70 -15.18
N TYR A 63 5.66 -5.35 -16.42
CA TYR A 63 4.25 -5.40 -16.87
C TYR A 63 3.65 -6.78 -16.69
N LYS A 64 4.40 -7.84 -16.99
CA LYS A 64 3.94 -9.22 -16.80
C LYS A 64 3.53 -9.45 -15.35
N HIS A 65 4.37 -9.04 -14.38
CA HIS A 65 4.06 -9.16 -12.96
C HIS A 65 2.79 -8.38 -12.59
N GLY A 66 2.70 -7.14 -13.02
CA GLY A 66 1.53 -6.30 -12.76
C GLY A 66 0.23 -6.91 -13.28
N LEU A 67 0.24 -7.37 -14.54
CA LEU A 67 -0.93 -7.94 -15.21
C LEU A 67 -1.34 -9.31 -14.66
N THR A 68 -0.39 -10.12 -14.17
CA THR A 68 -0.69 -11.46 -13.66
C THR A 68 -0.98 -11.50 -12.16
N ASN A 69 -0.42 -10.57 -11.37
CA ASN A 69 -0.51 -10.62 -9.91
C ASN A 69 -1.23 -9.39 -9.32
N THR A 70 -0.70 -8.18 -9.54
CA THR A 70 -1.22 -6.98 -8.88
C THR A 70 -2.62 -6.61 -9.35
N ILE A 71 -2.81 -6.43 -10.66
CA ILE A 71 -4.10 -6.02 -11.22
C ILE A 71 -5.22 -7.04 -10.93
N PRO A 72 -5.06 -8.36 -11.15
CA PRO A 72 -6.09 -9.32 -10.82
C PRO A 72 -6.50 -9.30 -9.35
N GLY A 73 -5.55 -9.09 -8.42
CA GLY A 73 -5.83 -8.96 -6.99
C GLY A 73 -6.69 -7.74 -6.67
N LEU A 74 -6.36 -6.56 -7.24
CA LEU A 74 -7.16 -5.36 -7.09
C LEU A 74 -8.59 -5.56 -7.60
N LEU A 75 -8.73 -6.13 -8.79
CA LEU A 75 -10.02 -6.32 -9.43
C LEU A 75 -10.90 -7.35 -8.71
N ALA A 76 -10.30 -8.42 -8.18
CA ALA A 76 -11.01 -9.41 -7.38
C ALA A 76 -11.61 -8.78 -6.13
N ALA A 77 -10.87 -7.89 -5.45
CA ALA A 77 -11.35 -7.12 -4.32
C ALA A 77 -12.52 -6.19 -4.72
N TRP A 78 -12.33 -5.42 -5.79
CA TRP A 78 -13.36 -4.50 -6.29
C TRP A 78 -14.65 -5.23 -6.69
N LYS A 79 -14.54 -6.40 -7.35
CA LYS A 79 -15.69 -7.24 -7.68
C LYS A 79 -16.48 -7.66 -6.42
N ARG A 80 -15.77 -8.07 -5.35
CA ARG A 80 -16.42 -8.40 -4.06
C ARG A 80 -17.14 -7.20 -3.44
N TRP A 81 -16.62 -5.99 -3.67
CA TRP A 81 -17.25 -4.75 -3.18
C TRP A 81 -18.34 -4.19 -4.11
N GLY A 82 -18.67 -4.93 -5.18
CA GLY A 82 -19.79 -4.58 -6.08
C GLY A 82 -19.37 -3.69 -7.26
N PHE A 83 -18.07 -3.50 -7.51
CA PHE A 83 -17.61 -2.83 -8.72
C PHE A 83 -17.56 -3.82 -9.89
N ILE A 84 -18.22 -3.48 -10.97
CA ILE A 84 -18.43 -4.36 -12.14
C ILE A 84 -17.56 -3.82 -13.29
N LYS A 85 -16.79 -4.72 -13.91
CA LYS A 85 -16.02 -4.41 -15.13
C LYS A 85 -16.97 -3.98 -16.24
N ASP A 86 -16.52 -3.07 -17.08
CA ASP A 86 -17.25 -2.45 -18.19
C ASP A 86 -18.46 -1.58 -17.79
N VAL A 87 -18.81 -1.53 -16.48
CA VAL A 87 -19.82 -0.62 -15.91
C VAL A 87 -19.18 0.46 -15.06
N HIS A 88 -18.30 0.08 -14.13
CA HIS A 88 -17.65 1.02 -13.22
C HIS A 88 -16.20 1.31 -13.62
N TYR A 89 -15.55 0.38 -14.30
CA TYR A 89 -14.17 0.54 -14.79
C TYR A 89 -13.92 -0.30 -16.04
N VAL A 90 -12.95 0.12 -16.84
CA VAL A 90 -12.43 -0.62 -18.00
C VAL A 90 -10.91 -0.71 -17.90
N ILE A 91 -10.32 -1.72 -18.56
CA ILE A 91 -8.88 -2.00 -18.50
C ILE A 91 -8.34 -2.25 -19.89
N GLY A 92 -7.20 -1.66 -20.21
CA GLY A 92 -6.46 -1.92 -21.44
C GLY A 92 -7.19 -1.50 -22.73
N LYS A 93 -8.24 -0.71 -22.62
CA LYS A 93 -9.00 -0.20 -23.75
C LYS A 93 -9.58 1.18 -23.47
N ARG A 94 -9.91 1.90 -24.51
CA ARG A 94 -10.55 3.21 -24.42
C ARG A 94 -11.90 3.09 -23.67
N PRO A 95 -12.18 3.97 -22.68
CA PRO A 95 -13.42 3.92 -21.93
C PRO A 95 -14.63 4.31 -22.83
N PRO A 96 -15.85 3.80 -22.49
CA PRO A 96 -17.06 4.17 -23.17
C PRO A 96 -17.35 5.68 -23.07
N LYS A 97 -18.11 6.22 -24.03
CA LYS A 97 -18.44 7.66 -24.08
C LYS A 97 -19.20 8.17 -22.84
N TYR A 98 -19.92 7.30 -22.12
CA TYR A 98 -20.65 7.67 -20.91
C TYR A 98 -19.76 7.79 -19.66
N PHE A 99 -18.50 7.36 -19.73
CA PHE A 99 -17.52 7.65 -18.66
C PHE A 99 -17.11 9.13 -18.75
N ARG A 100 -16.88 9.75 -17.59
CA ARG A 100 -16.30 11.08 -17.55
C ARG A 100 -14.88 11.04 -18.11
N LYS A 101 -14.48 12.11 -18.80
CA LYS A 101 -13.11 12.24 -19.28
C LYS A 101 -12.16 12.52 -18.12
N PRO A 102 -10.93 11.99 -18.13
CA PRO A 102 -9.88 12.38 -17.20
C PRO A 102 -9.48 13.85 -17.42
N ILE A 103 -8.86 14.47 -16.41
CA ILE A 103 -8.32 15.83 -16.55
C ILE A 103 -7.19 15.83 -17.58
N THR A 104 -6.33 14.82 -17.54
CA THR A 104 -5.29 14.58 -18.56
C THR A 104 -5.60 13.25 -19.24
N GLU A 105 -5.94 13.30 -20.53
CA GLU A 105 -6.28 12.11 -21.29
C GLU A 105 -5.02 11.32 -21.65
N PRO A 106 -4.94 10.01 -21.35
CA PRO A 106 -3.82 9.16 -21.75
C PRO A 106 -3.74 9.05 -23.28
N VAL A 107 -2.52 9.07 -23.83
CA VAL A 107 -2.28 8.85 -25.26
C VAL A 107 -2.61 7.41 -25.67
N SER A 108 -2.26 6.44 -24.80
CA SER A 108 -2.58 5.03 -24.95
C SER A 108 -3.32 4.51 -23.73
N TYR A 109 -4.25 3.60 -23.93
CA TYR A 109 -5.01 2.94 -22.87
C TYR A 109 -4.55 1.51 -22.59
N GLU A 110 -3.51 1.03 -23.25
CA GLU A 110 -3.05 -0.38 -23.16
C GLU A 110 -2.78 -0.85 -21.72
N HIS A 111 -2.15 0.00 -20.92
CA HIS A 111 -1.81 -0.29 -19.52
C HIS A 111 -2.55 0.61 -18.52
N VAL A 112 -3.80 0.96 -18.86
CA VAL A 112 -4.60 1.91 -18.08
C VAL A 112 -5.87 1.24 -17.55
N ILE A 113 -6.18 1.50 -16.28
CA ILE A 113 -7.50 1.26 -15.70
C ILE A 113 -8.24 2.60 -15.71
N SER A 114 -9.33 2.68 -16.46
CA SER A 114 -10.20 3.87 -16.50
C SER A 114 -11.43 3.65 -15.64
N PHE A 115 -11.76 4.60 -14.78
CA PHE A 115 -12.91 4.54 -13.87
C PHE A 115 -14.04 5.47 -14.37
N TYR A 116 -15.29 5.12 -14.11
CA TYR A 116 -16.47 5.84 -14.65
C TYR A 116 -16.49 7.34 -14.34
N ASN A 117 -15.82 7.78 -13.28
CA ASN A 117 -15.75 9.18 -12.86
C ASN A 117 -14.61 9.97 -13.52
N GLY A 118 -13.92 9.38 -14.50
CA GLY A 118 -12.80 9.97 -15.22
C GLY A 118 -11.43 9.72 -14.59
N SER A 119 -11.35 9.13 -13.40
CA SER A 119 -10.05 8.79 -12.82
C SER A 119 -9.40 7.65 -13.60
N VAL A 120 -8.07 7.71 -13.73
CA VAL A 120 -7.28 6.68 -14.40
C VAL A 120 -6.13 6.21 -13.50
N ALA A 121 -5.78 4.95 -13.61
CA ALA A 121 -4.58 4.37 -13.00
C ALA A 121 -3.70 3.79 -14.10
N ILE A 122 -2.47 4.25 -14.21
CA ILE A 122 -1.50 3.82 -15.21
C ILE A 122 -0.57 2.79 -14.57
N LEU A 123 -0.42 1.64 -15.20
CA LEU A 123 0.58 0.64 -14.82
C LEU A 123 1.95 1.08 -15.33
N ILE A 124 2.90 1.24 -14.42
CA ILE A 124 4.26 1.69 -14.69
C ILE A 124 5.21 0.53 -14.41
N SER A 125 5.98 0.13 -15.41
CA SER A 125 6.93 -0.96 -15.30
C SER A 125 8.35 -0.44 -15.13
N GLN A 126 9.09 -1.01 -14.19
CA GLN A 126 10.47 -0.62 -13.91
C GLN A 126 11.50 -1.16 -14.91
N ASP A 127 11.14 -2.18 -15.69
CA ASP A 127 12.00 -2.74 -16.74
C ASP A 127 12.07 -1.84 -18.00
N ARG A 128 11.18 -0.84 -18.11
CA ARG A 128 11.17 0.13 -19.21
C ARG A 128 11.55 1.53 -18.70
N PRO A 129 12.78 2.01 -18.99
CA PRO A 129 13.19 3.37 -18.66
C PRO A 129 12.27 4.43 -19.27
N GLY A 130 12.03 5.52 -18.55
CA GLY A 130 11.24 6.64 -19.05
C GLY A 130 9.72 6.41 -19.10
N SER A 131 9.21 5.29 -18.65
CA SER A 131 7.77 4.98 -18.69
C SER A 131 6.91 5.92 -17.84
N SER A 132 7.50 6.62 -16.89
CA SER A 132 6.84 7.63 -16.03
C SER A 132 7.26 9.07 -16.33
N ASN A 133 8.22 9.28 -17.23
CA ASN A 133 8.65 10.63 -17.61
C ASN A 133 7.46 11.39 -18.23
N SER A 134 7.31 12.64 -17.87
CA SER A 134 6.22 13.53 -18.33
C SER A 134 4.82 13.18 -17.79
N LEU A 135 4.66 12.18 -16.93
CA LEU A 135 3.39 11.93 -16.26
C LEU A 135 3.18 12.92 -15.11
N THR A 136 1.93 13.32 -14.91
CA THR A 136 1.49 14.06 -13.72
C THR A 136 0.56 13.18 -12.91
N LEU A 137 1.10 12.57 -11.86
CA LEU A 137 0.38 11.63 -11.00
C LEU A 137 -0.12 12.32 -9.73
N SER A 138 -1.34 12.03 -9.33
CA SER A 138 -1.93 12.53 -8.07
C SER A 138 -1.77 11.56 -6.91
N TRP A 139 -1.42 10.32 -7.18
CA TRP A 139 -1.14 9.28 -6.19
C TRP A 139 -0.33 8.15 -6.83
N LEU A 140 0.39 7.40 -5.99
CA LEU A 140 1.29 6.35 -6.42
C LEU A 140 1.16 5.12 -5.51
N LEU A 141 1.00 3.96 -6.12
CA LEU A 141 1.15 2.65 -5.50
C LEU A 141 2.43 1.99 -6.02
N VAL A 142 3.32 1.57 -5.14
CA VAL A 142 4.50 0.76 -5.46
C VAL A 142 4.28 -0.63 -4.89
N ASP A 143 4.11 -1.61 -5.75
CA ASP A 143 3.90 -3.01 -5.35
C ASP A 143 5.18 -3.83 -5.54
N GLU A 144 5.43 -4.77 -4.64
CA GLU A 144 6.65 -5.59 -4.58
C GLU A 144 7.94 -4.76 -4.55
N ALA A 145 7.98 -3.74 -3.69
CA ALA A 145 9.03 -2.73 -3.62
C ALA A 145 10.47 -3.28 -3.48
N LYS A 146 10.63 -4.48 -2.90
CA LYS A 146 11.95 -5.15 -2.79
C LYS A 146 12.60 -5.47 -4.15
N PHE A 147 11.80 -5.53 -5.23
CA PHE A 147 12.27 -5.76 -6.59
C PHE A 147 12.35 -4.49 -7.44
N ILE A 148 11.97 -3.35 -6.87
CA ILE A 148 12.00 -2.05 -7.54
C ILE A 148 13.38 -1.43 -7.37
N ASP A 149 13.95 -0.91 -8.46
CA ASP A 149 15.17 -0.12 -8.42
C ASP A 149 14.87 1.27 -7.84
N TYR A 150 15.45 1.56 -6.68
CA TYR A 150 15.15 2.80 -5.97
C TYR A 150 15.65 4.03 -6.69
N GLU A 151 16.83 3.98 -7.33
CA GLU A 151 17.36 5.14 -8.02
C GLU A 151 16.46 5.53 -9.21
N LYS A 152 16.03 4.57 -10.02
CA LYS A 152 15.04 4.83 -11.07
C LYS A 152 13.71 5.36 -10.53
N LEU A 153 13.21 4.76 -9.44
CA LEU A 153 11.97 5.23 -8.81
C LEU A 153 12.10 6.68 -8.36
N LYS A 154 13.21 7.03 -7.73
CA LYS A 154 13.53 8.35 -7.19
C LYS A 154 13.73 9.41 -8.28
N GLU A 155 14.39 9.06 -9.37
CA GLU A 155 14.70 9.98 -10.44
C GLU A 155 13.54 10.20 -11.41
N GLU A 156 12.76 9.15 -11.72
CA GLU A 156 11.74 9.21 -12.75
C GLU A 156 10.32 9.29 -12.17
N THR A 157 9.96 8.42 -11.24
CA THR A 157 8.55 8.18 -10.90
C THR A 157 8.08 8.97 -9.68
N LEU A 158 8.90 9.11 -8.63
CA LEU A 158 8.52 9.91 -7.46
C LEU A 158 8.31 11.39 -7.81
N PRO A 159 9.14 12.04 -8.66
CA PRO A 159 8.89 13.41 -9.11
C PRO A 159 7.59 13.56 -9.91
N ALA A 160 7.19 12.52 -10.66
CA ALA A 160 5.93 12.52 -11.40
C ALA A 160 4.68 12.55 -10.48
N ASN A 161 4.82 12.14 -9.18
CA ASN A 161 3.76 12.24 -8.18
C ASN A 161 3.57 13.68 -7.66
N GLY A 162 3.59 14.64 -8.57
CA GLY A 162 3.43 16.08 -8.30
C GLY A 162 1.98 16.54 -8.15
N GLY A 163 1.02 15.73 -8.59
CA GLY A 163 -0.41 16.04 -8.57
C GLY A 163 -0.80 17.24 -9.43
N ILE A 164 -2.09 17.44 -9.61
CA ILE A 164 -2.62 18.62 -10.30
C ILE A 164 -3.07 19.62 -9.24
N LYS A 165 -2.20 20.57 -8.89
CA LYS A 165 -2.39 21.54 -7.80
C LYS A 165 -3.70 22.35 -7.97
N SER A 166 -4.06 22.74 -9.17
CA SER A 166 -5.28 23.51 -9.45
C SER A 166 -6.58 22.74 -9.11
N TYR A 167 -6.58 21.41 -9.21
CA TYR A 167 -7.74 20.57 -8.93
C TYR A 167 -7.70 19.94 -7.54
N PHE A 168 -6.52 19.44 -7.12
CA PHE A 168 -6.39 18.60 -5.93
C PHE A 168 -5.43 19.15 -4.88
N GLY A 169 -4.90 20.36 -5.03
CA GLY A 169 -3.86 20.91 -4.13
C GLY A 169 -4.23 21.00 -2.65
N LYS A 170 -5.54 21.03 -2.34
CA LYS A 170 -6.04 21.03 -0.94
C LYS A 170 -6.55 19.66 -0.49
N HIS A 171 -6.45 18.65 -1.35
CA HIS A 171 -6.99 17.32 -1.03
C HIS A 171 -5.94 16.51 -0.27
N SER A 172 -6.31 15.94 0.88
CA SER A 172 -5.38 15.19 1.76
C SER A 172 -4.78 13.94 1.11
N PHE A 173 -5.37 13.43 0.04
CA PHE A 173 -4.86 12.26 -0.70
C PHE A 173 -4.04 12.63 -1.93
N ASN A 174 -3.96 13.93 -2.27
CA ASN A 174 -3.06 14.36 -3.34
C ASN A 174 -1.62 14.09 -2.94
N HIS A 175 -0.78 13.65 -3.87
CA HIS A 175 0.59 13.17 -3.66
C HIS A 175 0.70 11.91 -2.77
N SER A 176 -0.41 11.19 -2.52
CA SER A 176 -0.31 10.00 -1.66
C SER A 176 0.56 8.92 -2.29
N LEU A 177 1.36 8.28 -1.43
CA LEU A 177 2.29 7.23 -1.77
C LEU A 177 2.02 6.00 -0.91
N MET A 178 1.81 4.85 -1.55
CA MET A 178 1.74 3.57 -0.87
C MET A 178 2.82 2.63 -1.38
N ILE A 179 3.62 2.11 -0.48
CA ILE A 179 4.70 1.15 -0.77
C ILE A 179 4.38 -0.16 -0.07
N LEU A 180 4.32 -1.23 -0.85
CA LEU A 180 4.02 -2.58 -0.36
C LEU A 180 5.17 -3.52 -0.72
N SER A 181 5.60 -4.34 0.23
CA SER A 181 6.62 -5.34 0.02
C SER A 181 6.51 -6.48 1.04
N ASP A 182 7.20 -7.58 0.76
CA ASP A 182 7.67 -8.51 1.79
C ASP A 182 8.98 -7.99 2.39
N MET A 183 9.43 -8.62 3.50
CA MET A 183 10.73 -8.32 4.08
C MET A 183 11.86 -8.61 3.09
N PRO A 184 12.71 -7.62 2.79
CA PRO A 184 13.82 -7.78 1.85
C PRO A 184 14.93 -8.65 2.45
N GLN A 185 15.67 -9.34 1.56
CA GLN A 185 16.83 -10.15 1.92
C GLN A 185 18.14 -9.53 1.42
N THR A 186 18.07 -8.48 0.60
CA THR A 186 19.23 -7.81 0.02
C THR A 186 19.27 -6.34 0.41
N LYS A 187 20.46 -5.76 0.46
CA LYS A 187 20.65 -4.32 0.74
C LYS A 187 19.95 -3.46 -0.33
N LYS A 188 20.06 -3.83 -1.60
CA LYS A 188 19.40 -3.10 -2.70
C LYS A 188 17.88 -3.09 -2.55
N GLY A 189 17.28 -4.21 -2.10
CA GLY A 189 15.83 -4.31 -1.89
C GLY A 189 15.31 -3.71 -0.60
N SER A 190 16.17 -3.21 0.31
CA SER A 190 15.78 -2.72 1.64
C SER A 190 15.52 -1.20 1.71
N TRP A 191 15.56 -0.50 0.60
CA TRP A 191 15.49 0.94 0.53
C TRP A 191 14.25 1.56 1.22
N PHE A 192 13.12 0.88 1.21
CA PHE A 192 11.89 1.38 1.80
C PHE A 192 11.85 1.24 3.34
N LEU A 193 12.76 0.49 3.95
CA LEU A 193 12.82 0.34 5.41
C LEU A 193 13.15 1.66 6.12
N HIS A 194 13.88 2.57 5.46
CA HIS A 194 14.20 3.89 6.03
C HIS A 194 12.97 4.78 6.29
N TYR A 195 11.79 4.42 5.74
CA TYR A 195 10.57 5.15 6.05
C TYR A 195 10.09 4.96 7.50
N GLU A 196 10.63 3.96 8.20
CA GLU A 196 10.39 3.80 9.65
C GLU A 196 10.87 5.02 10.43
N ASP A 197 12.09 5.51 10.10
CA ASP A 197 12.68 6.68 10.77
C ASP A 197 11.94 8.00 10.45
N LYS A 198 11.16 8.01 9.35
CA LYS A 198 10.35 9.16 8.95
C LYS A 198 8.97 9.18 9.60
N MET A 199 8.58 8.11 10.30
CA MET A 199 7.29 8.01 10.96
C MET A 199 7.31 8.79 12.28
N ASP A 200 6.53 9.84 12.35
CA ASP A 200 6.23 10.53 13.60
C ASP A 200 5.16 9.74 14.38
N LYS A 201 5.59 9.08 15.45
CA LYS A 201 4.73 8.21 16.28
C LYS A 201 3.67 9.02 17.02
N ASP A 202 3.99 10.21 17.49
CA ASP A 202 3.08 11.08 18.21
C ASP A 202 1.98 11.60 17.28
N LEU A 203 2.34 11.97 16.04
CA LEU A 203 1.38 12.33 15.02
C LEU A 203 0.41 11.17 14.69
N ILE A 204 0.91 9.94 14.63
CA ILE A 204 0.07 8.76 14.40
C ILE A 204 -0.90 8.54 15.58
N GLU A 205 -0.46 8.69 16.81
CA GLU A 205 -1.34 8.60 17.99
C GLU A 205 -2.38 9.74 18.00
N CYS A 206 -2.00 10.97 17.65
CA CYS A 206 -2.95 12.09 17.47
C CYS A 206 -4.01 11.79 16.41
N ILE A 207 -3.62 11.19 15.28
CA ILE A 207 -4.55 10.74 14.24
C ILE A 207 -5.54 9.72 14.80
N LYS A 208 -5.08 8.70 15.55
CA LYS A 208 -5.94 7.67 16.16
C LYS A 208 -6.92 8.28 17.17
N ALA A 209 -6.44 9.16 18.04
CA ALA A 209 -7.27 9.84 19.03
C ALA A 209 -8.36 10.70 18.35
N THR A 210 -7.99 11.47 17.33
CA THR A 210 -8.93 12.28 16.54
C THR A 210 -9.98 11.42 15.84
N ILE A 211 -9.60 10.27 15.30
CA ILE A 211 -10.54 9.30 14.69
C ILE A 211 -11.53 8.78 15.72
N ALA A 212 -11.07 8.45 16.92
CA ALA A 212 -11.93 7.99 18.01
C ALA A 212 -12.96 9.08 18.42
N GLU A 213 -12.50 10.33 18.56
CA GLU A 213 -13.40 11.46 18.87
C GLU A 213 -14.43 11.70 17.76
N ILE A 214 -14.02 11.67 16.48
CA ILE A 214 -14.93 11.77 15.33
C ILE A 214 -15.97 10.65 15.38
N TRP A 215 -15.56 9.42 15.73
CA TRP A 215 -16.46 8.28 15.80
C TRP A 215 -17.52 8.44 16.90
N GLU A 216 -17.13 8.88 18.09
CA GLU A 216 -18.05 9.16 19.19
C GLU A 216 -19.04 10.30 18.85
N LEU A 217 -18.54 11.39 18.24
CA LEU A 217 -19.42 12.46 17.76
C LEU A 217 -20.42 11.98 16.71
N LYS A 218 -19.97 11.19 15.74
CA LYS A 218 -20.86 10.58 14.72
C LYS A 218 -21.88 9.64 15.33
N LYS A 219 -21.51 8.88 16.37
CA LYS A 219 -22.42 8.01 17.12
C LYS A 219 -23.50 8.83 17.83
N ARG A 220 -23.11 9.91 18.53
CA ARG A 220 -24.03 10.83 19.21
C ARG A 220 -25.00 11.51 18.22
N ILE A 221 -24.47 11.99 17.09
CA ILE A 221 -25.30 12.60 16.03
C ILE A 221 -26.32 11.59 15.47
N ARG A 222 -25.90 10.34 15.24
CA ARG A 222 -26.83 9.27 14.78
C ARG A 222 -27.90 8.97 15.79
N GLN A 223 -27.57 8.96 17.09
CA GLN A 223 -28.54 8.74 18.16
C GLN A 223 -29.59 9.85 18.19
N LEU A 224 -29.18 11.13 18.18
CA LEU A 224 -30.11 12.28 18.14
C LEU A 224 -31.06 12.19 16.94
N ARG A 225 -30.54 11.81 15.76
CA ARG A 225 -31.38 11.62 14.55
C ARG A 225 -32.38 10.48 14.71
N LYS A 226 -32.01 9.35 15.35
CA LYS A 226 -32.93 8.26 15.64
C LYS A 226 -34.05 8.67 16.59
N GLU A 227 -33.71 9.52 17.58
CA GLU A 227 -34.65 10.11 18.53
C GLU A 227 -35.47 11.28 17.92
N LYS A 228 -35.33 11.56 16.62
CA LYS A 228 -35.97 12.70 15.91
C LYS A 228 -35.66 14.05 16.57
N LYS A 229 -34.54 14.18 17.30
CA LYS A 229 -34.07 15.42 17.89
C LYS A 229 -33.17 16.18 16.92
N ASP A 230 -33.23 17.52 17.02
CA ASP A 230 -32.31 18.36 16.25
C ASP A 230 -30.87 18.18 16.67
N VAL A 231 -29.99 18.14 15.67
CA VAL A 231 -28.54 18.05 15.91
C VAL A 231 -28.01 19.45 16.19
N PRO A 232 -27.48 19.72 17.41
CA PRO A 232 -26.96 21.04 17.78
C PRO A 232 -25.89 21.53 16.79
N ARG A 233 -25.92 22.83 16.46
CA ARG A 233 -24.91 23.44 15.56
C ARG A 233 -23.48 23.23 16.06
N ARG A 234 -23.26 23.27 17.39
CA ARG A 234 -21.96 23.03 18.02
C ARG A 234 -21.38 21.68 17.61
N LEU A 235 -22.14 20.58 17.63
CA LEU A 235 -21.65 19.24 17.26
C LEU A 235 -21.28 19.17 15.79
N ARG A 236 -22.04 19.81 14.91
CA ARG A 236 -21.72 19.87 13.47
C ARG A 236 -20.45 20.67 13.22
N THR A 237 -20.25 21.77 13.93
CA THR A 237 -19.04 22.61 13.82
C THR A 237 -17.81 21.88 14.34
N GLN A 238 -17.92 21.22 15.51
CA GLN A 238 -16.86 20.39 16.08
C GLN A 238 -16.45 19.27 15.12
N LEU A 239 -17.43 18.57 14.55
CA LEU A 239 -17.15 17.50 13.59
C LEU A 239 -16.40 18.01 12.35
N ARG A 240 -16.80 19.16 11.80
CA ARG A 240 -16.11 19.77 10.65
C ARG A 240 -14.67 20.17 10.99
N TRP A 241 -14.46 20.71 12.18
CA TRP A 241 -13.14 21.09 12.65
C TRP A 241 -12.23 19.87 12.79
N LEU A 242 -12.72 18.79 13.44
CA LEU A 242 -11.98 17.54 13.59
C LEU A 242 -11.69 16.88 12.23
N ASP A 243 -12.65 16.83 11.31
CA ASP A 243 -12.44 16.29 9.96
C ASP A 243 -11.36 17.11 9.21
N LYS A 244 -11.34 18.44 9.37
CA LYS A 244 -10.30 19.31 8.78
C LYS A 244 -8.94 19.04 9.40
N SER A 245 -8.83 19.00 10.73
CA SER A 245 -7.59 18.71 11.46
C SER A 245 -7.05 17.33 11.10
N LEU A 246 -7.92 16.32 11.05
CA LEU A 246 -7.55 14.96 10.63
C LEU A 246 -6.98 14.95 9.21
N ASN A 247 -7.58 15.66 8.27
CA ASN A 247 -7.08 15.75 6.90
C ASN A 247 -5.71 16.45 6.82
N GLN A 248 -5.48 17.48 7.62
CA GLN A 248 -4.18 18.16 7.72
C GLN A 248 -3.10 17.23 8.28
N MET A 249 -3.37 16.53 9.38
CA MET A 249 -2.45 15.55 9.94
C MET A 249 -2.12 14.43 8.95
N ARG A 250 -3.13 13.87 8.27
CA ARG A 250 -2.95 12.82 7.25
C ARG A 250 -2.11 13.27 6.07
N SER A 251 -2.22 14.53 5.64
CA SER A 251 -1.51 15.05 4.47
C SER A 251 0.01 15.08 4.63
N VAL A 252 0.51 15.08 5.87
CA VAL A 252 1.95 15.10 6.19
C VAL A 252 2.43 13.80 6.85
N ALA A 253 1.50 12.93 7.25
CA ALA A 253 1.83 11.72 7.98
C ALA A 253 2.53 10.68 7.10
N VAL A 254 3.55 10.05 7.69
CA VAL A 254 4.16 8.82 7.21
C VAL A 254 3.75 7.69 8.15
N TYR A 255 3.19 6.62 7.61
CA TYR A 255 2.83 5.43 8.37
C TYR A 255 3.64 4.24 7.86
N TYR A 256 4.52 3.73 8.71
CA TYR A 256 5.32 2.53 8.46
C TYR A 256 4.87 1.41 9.40
N LYS A 257 4.70 0.20 8.87
CA LYS A 257 4.39 -0.94 9.72
C LYS A 257 4.83 -2.26 9.08
N GLU A 258 5.29 -3.16 9.95
CA GLU A 258 5.63 -4.54 9.62
C GLU A 258 4.57 -5.48 10.18
N TYR A 259 4.16 -6.47 9.38
CA TYR A 259 3.13 -7.45 9.74
C TYR A 259 3.54 -8.86 9.34
N SER A 260 3.39 -9.81 10.25
CA SER A 260 3.59 -11.22 9.93
C SER A 260 2.34 -11.84 9.26
N SER A 261 2.51 -12.99 8.61
CA SER A 261 1.37 -13.76 8.09
C SER A 261 0.46 -14.28 9.23
N ILE A 262 0.96 -14.32 10.47
CA ILE A 262 0.20 -14.72 11.66
C ILE A 262 -0.97 -13.76 11.91
N GLU A 263 -0.82 -12.47 11.57
CA GLU A 263 -1.91 -11.49 11.69
C GLU A 263 -3.14 -11.85 10.84
N ASN A 264 -2.98 -12.74 9.88
CA ASN A 264 -4.05 -13.24 9.03
C ASN A 264 -4.41 -14.71 9.30
N LEU A 265 -4.00 -15.25 10.46
CA LEU A 265 -4.15 -16.66 10.82
C LEU A 265 -5.60 -17.12 10.77
N GLN A 266 -6.54 -16.25 11.13
CA GLN A 266 -7.97 -16.54 11.11
C GLN A 266 -8.48 -16.96 9.71
N LEU A 267 -7.91 -16.38 8.65
CA LEU A 267 -8.26 -16.74 7.27
C LEU A 267 -7.36 -17.83 6.69
N LEU A 268 -6.09 -17.91 7.11
CA LEU A 268 -5.13 -18.86 6.59
C LEU A 268 -5.23 -20.24 7.23
N GLY A 269 -5.61 -20.28 8.52
CA GLY A 269 -5.55 -21.48 9.35
C GLY A 269 -4.13 -21.86 9.77
N GLU A 270 -4.00 -22.56 10.90
CA GLU A 270 -2.71 -23.00 11.43
C GLU A 270 -1.95 -23.94 10.48
N ASN A 271 -2.68 -24.76 9.74
CA ASN A 271 -2.08 -25.74 8.83
C ASN A 271 -1.21 -25.07 7.75
N TYR A 272 -1.63 -23.88 7.26
CA TYR A 272 -0.82 -23.11 6.32
C TYR A 272 0.55 -22.73 6.91
N ILE A 273 0.58 -22.24 8.14
CA ILE A 273 1.83 -21.84 8.80
C ILE A 273 2.73 -23.06 9.05
N LYS A 274 2.15 -24.18 9.49
CA LYS A 274 2.87 -25.46 9.71
C LYS A 274 3.46 -25.98 8.40
N GLN A 275 2.69 -25.91 7.31
CA GLN A 275 3.16 -26.30 5.99
C GLN A 275 4.31 -25.40 5.52
N MET A 276 4.17 -24.07 5.60
CA MET A 276 5.22 -23.14 5.21
C MET A 276 6.50 -23.32 6.03
N LYS A 277 6.38 -23.63 7.32
CA LYS A 277 7.55 -23.93 8.17
C LYS A 277 8.30 -25.18 7.73
N ARG A 278 7.57 -26.18 7.19
CA ARG A 278 8.18 -27.42 6.68
C ARG A 278 8.79 -27.24 5.30
N ASP A 279 8.12 -26.49 4.41
CA ASP A 279 8.42 -26.45 2.98
C ASP A 279 9.44 -25.35 2.62
N LEU A 280 9.59 -24.32 3.47
CA LEU A 280 10.52 -23.22 3.23
C LEU A 280 11.82 -23.37 4.04
N THR A 281 12.90 -22.79 3.49
CA THR A 281 14.13 -22.65 4.27
C THR A 281 13.88 -21.77 5.51
N PRO A 282 14.61 -21.97 6.63
CA PRO A 282 14.45 -21.16 7.83
C PRO A 282 14.53 -19.65 7.55
N LEU A 283 15.46 -19.24 6.69
CA LEU A 283 15.63 -17.84 6.26
C LEU A 283 14.37 -17.31 5.55
N THR A 284 13.89 -18.05 4.55
CA THR A 284 12.69 -17.66 3.79
C THR A 284 11.44 -17.66 4.66
N PHE A 285 11.31 -18.61 5.59
CA PHE A 285 10.20 -18.63 6.52
C PHE A 285 10.21 -17.38 7.44
N GLN A 286 11.37 -17.02 7.98
CA GLN A 286 11.51 -15.85 8.84
C GLN A 286 11.19 -14.54 8.09
N THR A 287 11.67 -14.37 6.86
CA THR A 287 11.46 -13.15 6.08
C THR A 287 10.07 -13.10 5.46
N SER A 288 9.67 -14.16 4.74
CA SER A 288 8.46 -14.13 3.91
C SER A 288 7.17 -14.44 4.67
N ILE A 289 7.25 -15.15 5.80
CA ILE A 289 6.08 -15.50 6.62
C ILE A 289 6.03 -14.67 7.90
N LEU A 290 7.12 -14.68 8.67
CA LEU A 290 7.15 -13.97 9.95
C LEU A 290 7.47 -12.49 9.81
N CYS A 291 7.87 -12.03 8.62
CA CYS A 291 8.27 -10.64 8.35
C CYS A 291 9.40 -10.15 9.29
N LYS A 292 10.29 -11.05 9.68
CA LYS A 292 11.41 -10.70 10.56
C LYS A 292 12.55 -10.10 9.75
N ARG A 293 13.13 -9.02 10.27
CA ARG A 293 14.39 -8.48 9.75
C ARG A 293 15.50 -9.46 10.06
N ILE A 294 16.28 -9.78 9.05
CA ILE A 294 17.50 -10.54 9.20
C ILE A 294 18.61 -9.54 8.96
N GLY A 295 19.76 -9.75 9.66
CA GLY A 295 20.95 -8.96 9.35
C GLY A 295 21.21 -9.05 7.85
N ILE A 296 21.04 -7.92 7.15
CA ILE A 296 21.20 -7.87 5.69
C ILE A 296 22.66 -8.12 5.43
N ALA A 297 22.98 -9.33 4.95
CA ALA A 297 24.33 -9.66 4.53
C ALA A 297 24.76 -8.62 3.49
N LYS A 298 25.96 -8.04 3.67
CA LYS A 298 26.62 -7.27 2.61
C LYS A 298 26.59 -8.15 1.36
N ASP A 299 26.26 -7.57 0.21
CA ASP A 299 26.27 -8.26 -1.08
C ASP A 299 27.63 -8.95 -1.29
N GLY A 300 27.78 -10.16 -0.87
CA GLY A 300 28.97 -10.97 -0.93
C GLY A 300 28.63 -12.41 -1.30
N PHE A 301 29.51 -13.02 -2.09
CA PHE A 301 29.39 -14.40 -2.56
C PHE A 301 29.16 -15.41 -1.43
N TYR A 302 29.43 -15.02 -0.17
CA TYR A 302 29.32 -15.81 1.04
C TYR A 302 28.44 -15.15 2.11
N SER A 303 27.20 -14.80 1.73
CA SER A 303 26.25 -14.16 2.63
C SER A 303 25.82 -14.98 3.85
N SER A 304 26.21 -16.25 3.90
CA SER A 304 25.95 -17.18 5.02
C SER A 304 27.15 -17.39 5.95
N LEU A 305 28.31 -16.79 5.66
CA LEU A 305 29.47 -16.87 6.56
C LEU A 305 29.20 -16.04 7.83
N LYS A 306 29.03 -16.75 8.94
CA LYS A 306 29.05 -16.15 10.28
C LYS A 306 30.51 -16.02 10.74
N GLU A 307 30.80 -15.00 11.56
CA GLU A 307 32.15 -14.84 12.17
C GLU A 307 32.63 -16.13 12.87
N SER A 308 31.72 -16.94 13.42
CA SER A 308 31.99 -18.24 14.00
C SER A 308 32.48 -19.32 13.03
N LEU A 309 32.48 -19.04 11.72
CA LEU A 309 32.97 -19.94 10.68
C LEU A 309 34.33 -19.53 10.11
N TYR A 310 34.95 -18.46 10.64
CA TYR A 310 36.31 -18.09 10.30
C TYR A 310 37.29 -18.94 11.12
N TYR A 311 38.16 -19.68 10.46
CA TYR A 311 39.29 -20.31 11.10
C TYR A 311 40.32 -19.23 11.44
N ASN A 312 40.79 -19.20 12.69
CA ASN A 312 42.00 -18.46 13.02
C ASN A 312 43.21 -19.20 12.42
N CYS A 313 44.15 -18.44 11.85
CA CYS A 313 45.38 -19.02 11.27
C CYS A 313 46.22 -19.87 12.26
N SER A 314 45.90 -19.81 13.57
CA SER A 314 46.49 -20.66 14.60
C SER A 314 46.00 -22.12 14.58
N ASP A 315 44.92 -22.42 13.84
CA ASP A 315 44.35 -23.78 13.75
C ASP A 315 44.88 -24.58 12.56
N LEU A 316 45.89 -24.06 11.84
CA LEU A 316 46.55 -24.74 10.73
C LEU A 316 47.22 -26.05 11.15
N ASP A 317 47.64 -26.18 12.41
CA ASP A 317 48.23 -27.42 12.97
C ASP A 317 47.26 -28.63 12.92
N TYR A 318 45.95 -28.37 12.85
CA TYR A 318 44.93 -29.43 12.75
C TYR A 318 44.82 -29.97 11.31
N LEU A 319 45.09 -29.16 10.31
CA LEU A 319 45.04 -29.62 8.91
C LEU A 319 46.26 -30.46 8.53
N ASP A 320 47.43 -30.18 9.10
CA ASP A 320 48.67 -30.97 8.93
C ASP A 320 48.58 -32.36 9.61
N SER A 321 47.66 -32.55 10.54
CA SER A 321 47.38 -33.84 11.18
C SER A 321 46.45 -34.75 10.39
N LEU A 322 45.87 -34.27 9.30
CA LEU A 322 44.90 -34.99 8.46
C LEU A 322 45.51 -35.39 7.09
N GLY A 323 46.86 -35.23 6.90
CA GLY A 323 47.63 -35.45 5.71
C GLY A 323 47.51 -36.76 4.98
#